data_dfa253c47528c8cd9fedf3cdb2171fd5
#
_entry.id   dfa253c47528c8cd9fedf3cdb2171fd5
#
_cell.length_a   1.000
_cell.length_b   1.000
_cell.length_c   1.000
_cell.angle_alpha   90.00
_cell.angle_beta   90.00
_cell.angle_gamma   90.00
#
_symmetry.space_group_name_H-M   'P 1'
#
loop_
_entity.id
_entity.type
_entity.pdbx_description
1 polymer ?
#
loop_
_entity_poly.entity_id
_entity_poly.type
_entity_poly.pdbx_seq_one_letter_code
_entity_poly.pdbx_strand_id
1 'polypeptide(L)'
;MESIIKVIVVDDHSLIREGLNRIISFEEDLIITGEFSNGEELLKNIDIKECNVILLDINMPIKSGIETLKELKAVSNEIKVVMLTVENDRKTIMQAIELGADAYILKESAGAEVVNAIRNVYEGEKYIDKSLIKVMFSDFKKDASIKNDEKDNLNFLTNRELNILFEISRGLKNKEIAEKLFLSEKTIKNYITSIFKKIEVEDRVQATIFAIRNNIEEYYKERLK
;
A
#
# COMPACT_ATOMS: atom_id res chain seq x y z
N MET A 1 -22.19 7.25 -14.99
CA MET A 1 -22.18 7.79 -13.61
C MET A 1 -20.99 7.15 -12.93
N GLU A 2 -20.03 7.93 -12.48
CA GLU A 2 -18.97 7.42 -11.63
C GLU A 2 -19.60 6.89 -10.34
N SER A 3 -19.19 5.71 -9.90
CA SER A 3 -19.72 5.11 -8.69
C SER A 3 -19.16 5.85 -7.48
N ILE A 4 -20.03 6.28 -6.55
CA ILE A 4 -19.61 6.91 -5.31
C ILE A 4 -18.91 5.88 -4.42
N ILE A 5 -17.72 6.19 -3.98
CA ILE A 5 -16.92 5.36 -3.07
C ILE A 5 -17.30 5.70 -1.62
N LYS A 6 -17.81 4.74 -0.89
CA LYS A 6 -18.22 4.85 0.50
C LYS A 6 -17.05 4.58 1.43
N VAL A 7 -16.69 5.57 2.22
CA VAL A 7 -15.51 5.54 3.10
C VAL A 7 -15.93 5.58 4.56
N ILE A 8 -15.31 4.75 5.38
CA ILE A 8 -15.38 4.81 6.85
C ILE A 8 -14.03 5.27 7.38
N VAL A 9 -14.05 6.17 8.37
CA VAL A 9 -12.86 6.67 9.04
C VAL A 9 -12.80 6.16 10.47
N VAL A 10 -11.67 5.56 10.86
CA VAL A 10 -11.45 5.00 12.20
C VAL A 10 -10.13 5.52 12.75
N ASP A 11 -10.19 6.42 13.71
CA ASP A 11 -9.04 7.07 14.35
C ASP A 11 -9.47 7.58 15.74
N ASP A 12 -8.66 7.43 16.77
CA ASP A 12 -9.01 7.91 18.11
C ASP A 12 -8.88 9.43 18.26
N HIS A 13 -8.14 10.10 17.35
CA HIS A 13 -7.96 11.53 17.34
C HIS A 13 -9.06 12.25 16.54
N SER A 14 -9.96 12.98 17.22
CA SER A 14 -11.05 13.71 16.56
C SER A 14 -10.58 14.69 15.50
N LEU A 15 -9.44 15.38 15.74
CA LEU A 15 -8.89 16.36 14.79
C LEU A 15 -8.46 15.70 13.47
N ILE A 16 -7.94 14.46 13.53
CA ILE A 16 -7.58 13.69 12.32
C ILE A 16 -8.84 13.30 11.57
N ARG A 17 -9.89 12.81 12.25
CA ARG A 17 -11.17 12.47 11.61
C ARG A 17 -11.80 13.70 10.94
N GLU A 18 -11.82 14.85 11.63
CA GLU A 18 -12.31 16.10 11.04
C GLU A 18 -11.50 16.55 9.81
N GLY A 19 -10.17 16.39 9.87
CA GLY A 19 -9.27 16.68 8.75
C GLY A 19 -9.55 15.79 7.54
N LEU A 20 -9.67 14.48 7.75
CA LEU A 20 -9.99 13.51 6.70
C LEU A 20 -11.40 13.75 6.13
N ASN A 21 -12.37 14.06 6.98
CA ASN A 21 -13.72 14.40 6.57
C ASN A 21 -13.70 15.63 5.64
N ARG A 22 -12.96 16.66 6.01
CA ARG A 22 -12.83 17.86 5.18
C ARG A 22 -12.15 17.56 3.84
N ILE A 23 -11.09 16.77 3.83
CA ILE A 23 -10.40 16.39 2.58
C ILE A 23 -11.34 15.63 1.65
N ILE A 24 -12.04 14.62 2.17
CA ILE A 24 -12.96 13.78 1.41
C ILE A 24 -14.16 14.58 0.92
N SER A 25 -14.66 15.55 1.68
CA SER A 25 -15.80 16.37 1.30
C SER A 25 -15.57 17.29 0.07
N PHE A 26 -14.32 17.49 -0.35
CA PHE A 26 -14.00 18.21 -1.59
C PHE A 26 -14.06 17.35 -2.85
N GLU A 27 -14.18 16.02 -2.70
CA GLU A 27 -14.19 15.08 -3.81
C GLU A 27 -15.64 14.67 -4.15
N GLU A 28 -16.04 14.79 -5.40
CA GLU A 28 -17.40 14.49 -5.84
C GLU A 28 -17.73 12.99 -5.87
N ASP A 29 -16.70 12.14 -5.97
CA ASP A 29 -16.79 10.70 -6.07
C ASP A 29 -16.62 9.96 -4.72
N LEU A 30 -16.39 10.68 -3.61
CA LEU A 30 -16.18 10.11 -2.28
C LEU A 30 -17.22 10.57 -1.27
N ILE A 31 -17.64 9.67 -0.38
CA ILE A 31 -18.54 10.02 0.74
C ILE A 31 -18.14 9.26 2.01
N ILE A 32 -18.12 9.97 3.15
CA ILE A 32 -17.97 9.31 4.46
C ILE A 32 -19.33 8.78 4.90
N THR A 33 -19.40 7.49 5.18
CA THR A 33 -20.60 6.77 5.63
C THR A 33 -20.54 6.38 7.11
N GLY A 34 -19.38 6.54 7.77
CA GLY A 34 -19.25 6.28 9.20
C GLY A 34 -17.91 6.80 9.75
N GLU A 35 -17.94 7.14 11.04
CA GLU A 35 -16.76 7.52 11.81
C GLU A 35 -16.76 6.78 13.14
N PHE A 36 -15.60 6.23 13.54
CA PHE A 36 -15.43 5.49 14.78
C PHE A 36 -14.14 5.90 15.47
N SER A 37 -14.11 5.78 16.79
CA SER A 37 -12.97 6.17 17.62
C SER A 37 -12.02 5.02 17.95
N ASN A 38 -12.39 3.78 17.67
CA ASN A 38 -11.58 2.58 17.90
C ASN A 38 -12.11 1.39 17.11
N GLY A 39 -11.29 0.33 17.03
CA GLY A 39 -11.61 -0.87 16.28
C GLY A 39 -12.80 -1.66 16.82
N GLU A 40 -13.03 -1.65 18.13
CA GLU A 40 -14.16 -2.37 18.73
C GLU A 40 -15.50 -1.73 18.34
N GLU A 41 -15.54 -0.40 18.37
CA GLU A 41 -16.72 0.37 17.94
C GLU A 41 -17.04 0.14 16.47
N LEU A 42 -16.02 0.17 15.60
CA LEU A 42 -16.17 -0.18 14.18
C LEU A 42 -16.80 -1.57 14.02
N LEU A 43 -16.17 -2.61 14.57
CA LEU A 43 -16.57 -4.00 14.35
C LEU A 43 -17.99 -4.32 14.86
N LYS A 44 -18.46 -3.60 15.88
CA LYS A 44 -19.84 -3.74 16.40
C LYS A 44 -20.88 -3.07 15.52
N ASN A 45 -20.52 -2.03 14.78
CA ASN A 45 -21.47 -1.15 14.09
C ASN A 45 -21.32 -1.14 12.55
N ILE A 46 -20.28 -1.77 12.00
CA ILE A 46 -20.05 -1.75 10.57
C ILE A 46 -21.14 -2.50 9.80
N ASP A 47 -21.75 -1.82 8.83
CA ASP A 47 -22.48 -2.46 7.75
C ASP A 47 -21.54 -2.63 6.53
N ILE A 48 -21.10 -3.86 6.31
CA ILE A 48 -20.18 -4.22 5.23
C ILE A 48 -20.72 -3.82 3.85
N LYS A 49 -22.04 -3.84 3.67
CA LYS A 49 -22.68 -3.47 2.38
C LYS A 49 -22.67 -1.96 2.11
N GLU A 50 -22.49 -1.18 3.16
CA GLU A 50 -22.47 0.29 3.08
C GLU A 50 -21.04 0.87 3.16
N CYS A 51 -20.01 0.04 2.95
CA CYS A 51 -18.62 0.45 2.99
C CYS A 51 -17.82 -0.18 1.84
N ASN A 52 -17.02 0.64 1.15
CA ASN A 52 -16.07 0.18 0.16
C ASN A 52 -14.63 0.24 0.70
N VAL A 53 -14.28 1.31 1.40
CA VAL A 53 -12.93 1.58 1.89
C VAL A 53 -12.97 2.01 3.34
N ILE A 54 -12.10 1.44 4.17
CA ILE A 54 -11.89 1.85 5.57
C ILE A 54 -10.51 2.52 5.67
N LEU A 55 -10.49 3.76 6.14
CA LEU A 55 -9.28 4.42 6.64
C LEU A 55 -9.12 4.05 8.10
N LEU A 56 -8.06 3.30 8.44
CA LEU A 56 -7.89 2.67 9.74
C LEU A 56 -6.57 3.09 10.38
N ASP A 57 -6.64 3.82 11.49
CA ASP A 57 -5.47 4.10 12.30
C ASP A 57 -4.90 2.83 12.93
N ILE A 58 -3.59 2.75 13.01
CA ILE A 58 -2.89 1.62 13.64
C ILE A 58 -2.94 1.73 15.17
N ASN A 59 -2.70 2.91 15.70
CA ASN A 59 -2.48 3.14 17.12
C ASN A 59 -3.75 3.66 17.82
N MET A 60 -4.67 2.78 18.13
CA MET A 60 -5.91 3.13 18.83
C MET A 60 -6.04 2.41 20.16
N PRO A 61 -6.71 3.02 21.16
CA PRO A 61 -7.03 2.35 22.42
C PRO A 61 -8.09 1.26 22.24
N ILE A 62 -8.23 0.39 23.22
CA ILE A 62 -9.21 -0.71 23.33
C ILE A 62 -8.91 -1.84 22.34
N LYS A 63 -8.93 -1.55 21.02
CA LYS A 63 -8.56 -2.48 19.96
C LYS A 63 -7.74 -1.73 18.90
N SER A 64 -6.50 -2.18 18.68
CA SER A 64 -5.58 -1.61 17.71
C SER A 64 -6.05 -1.79 16.26
N GLY A 65 -5.52 -0.99 15.35
CA GLY A 65 -5.82 -1.14 13.92
C GLY A 65 -5.35 -2.48 13.35
N ILE A 66 -4.25 -3.03 13.83
CA ILE A 66 -3.75 -4.35 13.42
C ILE A 66 -4.71 -5.47 13.81
N GLU A 67 -5.21 -5.47 15.04
CA GLU A 67 -6.21 -6.45 15.50
C GLU A 67 -7.52 -6.29 14.73
N THR A 68 -7.93 -5.04 14.50
CA THR A 68 -9.13 -4.71 13.73
C THR A 68 -9.01 -5.18 12.28
N LEU A 69 -7.87 -4.93 11.62
CA LEU A 69 -7.59 -5.41 10.27
C LEU A 69 -7.73 -6.93 10.16
N LYS A 70 -7.12 -7.65 11.11
CA LYS A 70 -7.17 -9.12 11.14
C LYS A 70 -8.61 -9.64 11.20
N GLU A 71 -9.45 -9.05 12.05
CA GLU A 71 -10.85 -9.43 12.17
C GLU A 71 -11.67 -9.05 10.94
N LEU A 72 -11.47 -7.85 10.37
CA LEU A 72 -12.13 -7.42 9.14
C LEU A 72 -11.82 -8.37 7.97
N LYS A 73 -10.55 -8.71 7.75
CA LYS A 73 -10.13 -9.61 6.66
C LYS A 73 -10.59 -11.05 6.87
N ALA A 74 -10.80 -11.49 8.11
CA ALA A 74 -11.41 -12.80 8.39
C ALA A 74 -12.92 -12.85 8.02
N VAL A 75 -13.61 -11.71 8.05
CA VAL A 75 -15.04 -11.62 7.73
C VAL A 75 -15.27 -11.34 6.24
N SER A 76 -14.48 -10.46 5.64
CA SER A 76 -14.62 -10.08 4.23
C SER A 76 -13.30 -9.60 3.63
N ASN A 77 -12.93 -10.18 2.49
CA ASN A 77 -11.83 -9.71 1.67
C ASN A 77 -12.24 -8.62 0.65
N GLU A 78 -13.52 -8.32 0.54
CA GLU A 78 -14.04 -7.32 -0.40
C GLU A 78 -13.80 -5.90 0.12
N ILE A 79 -13.88 -5.70 1.44
CA ILE A 79 -13.61 -4.39 2.06
C ILE A 79 -12.13 -4.04 1.90
N LYS A 80 -11.89 -2.87 1.33
CA LYS A 80 -10.54 -2.32 1.19
C LYS A 80 -10.13 -1.59 2.46
N VAL A 81 -8.92 -1.87 2.94
CA VAL A 81 -8.41 -1.26 4.18
C VAL A 81 -7.13 -0.48 3.88
N VAL A 82 -7.18 0.82 4.11
CA VAL A 82 -6.06 1.76 4.05
C VAL A 82 -5.58 1.99 5.48
N MET A 83 -4.38 1.54 5.80
CA MET A 83 -3.77 1.77 7.11
C MET A 83 -3.20 3.18 7.19
N LEU A 84 -3.55 3.91 8.25
CA LEU A 84 -2.98 5.20 8.60
C LEU A 84 -2.01 5.03 9.76
N THR A 85 -0.82 5.63 9.68
CA THR A 85 0.19 5.53 10.74
C THR A 85 0.96 6.82 10.92
N VAL A 86 1.35 7.12 12.15
CA VAL A 86 2.35 8.14 12.48
C VAL A 86 3.75 7.54 12.56
N GLU A 87 3.85 6.22 12.69
CA GLU A 87 5.10 5.51 12.91
C GLU A 87 5.62 4.86 11.63
N ASN A 88 6.94 4.94 11.46
CA ASN A 88 7.66 4.30 10.36
C ASN A 88 8.19 2.91 10.77
N ASP A 89 7.58 2.25 11.77
CA ASP A 89 8.05 0.95 12.22
C ASP A 89 7.80 -0.12 11.17
N ARG A 90 8.89 -0.62 10.60
CA ARG A 90 8.91 -1.65 9.58
C ARG A 90 8.14 -2.91 9.99
N LYS A 91 8.26 -3.34 11.26
CA LYS A 91 7.61 -4.55 11.73
C LYS A 91 6.09 -4.44 11.65
N THR A 92 5.57 -3.31 12.08
CA THR A 92 4.13 -3.01 12.03
C THR A 92 3.62 -2.93 10.58
N ILE A 93 4.38 -2.25 9.69
CA ILE A 93 4.04 -2.17 8.25
C ILE A 93 4.00 -3.57 7.64
N MET A 94 5.04 -4.40 7.86
CA MET A 94 5.11 -5.76 7.33
C MET A 94 3.98 -6.63 7.85
N GLN A 95 3.68 -6.57 9.15
CA GLN A 95 2.59 -7.32 9.77
C GLN A 95 1.24 -6.99 9.14
N ALA A 96 0.97 -5.71 8.92
CA ALA A 96 -0.30 -5.31 8.35
C ALA A 96 -0.38 -5.68 6.86
N ILE A 97 0.75 -5.68 6.09
CA ILE A 97 0.80 -6.22 4.72
C ILE A 97 0.47 -7.71 4.71
N GLU A 98 1.08 -8.50 5.59
CA GLU A 98 0.82 -9.94 5.72
C GLU A 98 -0.63 -10.25 6.10
N LEU A 99 -1.26 -9.37 6.85
CA LEU A 99 -2.69 -9.45 7.20
C LEU A 99 -3.63 -9.00 6.06
N GLY A 100 -3.09 -8.56 4.92
CA GLY A 100 -3.87 -8.25 3.73
C GLY A 100 -4.41 -6.82 3.65
N ALA A 101 -3.81 -5.84 4.32
CA ALA A 101 -4.15 -4.44 4.08
C ALA A 101 -3.95 -4.05 2.61
N ASP A 102 -4.77 -3.13 2.13
CA ASP A 102 -4.78 -2.74 0.72
C ASP A 102 -3.91 -1.52 0.46
N ALA A 103 -3.73 -0.65 1.47
CA ALA A 103 -2.82 0.49 1.37
C ALA A 103 -2.20 0.89 2.72
N TYR A 104 -1.12 1.68 2.62
CA TYR A 104 -0.37 2.25 3.76
C TYR A 104 -0.04 3.69 3.50
N ILE A 105 -0.39 4.58 4.44
CA ILE A 105 -0.17 6.02 4.34
C ILE A 105 0.32 6.54 5.68
N LEU A 106 1.27 7.46 5.64
CA LEU A 106 1.61 8.26 6.82
C LEU A 106 0.51 9.30 7.08
N LYS A 107 0.12 9.50 8.34
CA LYS A 107 -0.83 10.56 8.73
C LYS A 107 -0.33 11.97 8.39
N GLU A 108 0.98 12.13 8.23
CA GLU A 108 1.62 13.40 7.80
C GLU A 108 1.56 13.62 6.28
N SER A 109 1.13 12.61 5.52
CA SER A 109 1.03 12.73 4.07
C SER A 109 -0.05 13.71 3.65
N ALA A 110 0.19 14.39 2.53
CA ALA A 110 -0.77 15.36 2.00
C ALA A 110 -2.13 14.71 1.71
N GLY A 111 -3.22 15.45 1.90
CA GLY A 111 -4.57 14.95 1.67
C GLY A 111 -4.78 14.32 0.29
N ALA A 112 -4.09 14.82 -0.75
CA ALA A 112 -4.11 14.25 -2.08
C ALA A 112 -3.61 12.78 -2.12
N GLU A 113 -2.67 12.38 -1.25
CA GLU A 113 -2.20 11.00 -1.17
C GLU A 113 -3.26 10.08 -0.56
N VAL A 114 -4.04 10.55 0.42
CA VAL A 114 -5.17 9.81 1.01
C VAL A 114 -6.24 9.55 -0.05
N VAL A 115 -6.64 10.58 -0.80
CA VAL A 115 -7.63 10.47 -1.88
C VAL A 115 -7.16 9.51 -2.98
N ASN A 116 -5.90 9.64 -3.40
CA ASN A 116 -5.30 8.73 -4.38
C ASN A 116 -5.29 7.27 -3.90
N ALA A 117 -4.97 7.03 -2.63
CA ALA A 117 -4.98 5.69 -2.08
C ALA A 117 -6.38 5.09 -2.04
N ILE A 118 -7.40 5.87 -1.63
CA ILE A 118 -8.80 5.43 -1.64
C ILE A 118 -9.20 4.95 -3.05
N ARG A 119 -8.91 5.77 -4.08
CA ARG A 119 -9.25 5.43 -5.47
C ARG A 119 -8.50 4.19 -5.97
N ASN A 120 -7.20 4.12 -5.72
CA ASN A 120 -6.39 2.96 -6.15
C ASN A 120 -6.89 1.66 -5.51
N VAL A 121 -7.16 1.65 -4.19
CA VAL A 121 -7.62 0.41 -3.54
C VAL A 121 -9.04 0.03 -3.96
N TYR A 122 -9.90 1.01 -4.24
CA TYR A 122 -11.23 0.75 -4.78
C TYR A 122 -11.18 0.09 -6.15
N GLU A 123 -10.21 0.47 -7.00
CA GLU A 123 -9.94 -0.16 -8.30
C GLU A 123 -9.23 -1.53 -8.17
N GLY A 124 -8.91 -1.97 -6.95
CA GLY A 124 -8.23 -3.23 -6.67
C GLY A 124 -6.71 -3.16 -6.72
N GLU A 125 -6.13 -1.97 -6.89
CA GLU A 125 -4.69 -1.76 -6.84
C GLU A 125 -4.22 -1.58 -5.40
N LYS A 126 -3.06 -2.17 -5.04
CA LYS A 126 -2.42 -1.93 -3.75
C LYS A 126 -1.61 -0.63 -3.79
N TYR A 127 -1.61 0.09 -2.68
CA TYR A 127 -0.91 1.36 -2.56
C TYR A 127 0.00 1.43 -1.33
N ILE A 128 1.18 1.98 -1.48
CA ILE A 128 2.08 2.29 -0.37
C ILE A 128 2.68 3.69 -0.55
N ASP A 129 2.69 4.47 0.52
CA ASP A 129 3.28 5.82 0.51
C ASP A 129 4.78 5.76 0.19
N LYS A 130 5.24 6.63 -0.70
CA LYS A 130 6.65 6.70 -1.14
C LYS A 130 7.62 6.93 0.02
N SER A 131 7.21 7.65 1.06
CA SER A 131 8.03 7.91 2.25
C SER A 131 8.24 6.63 3.07
N LEU A 132 7.20 5.78 3.20
CA LEU A 132 7.30 4.47 3.86
C LEU A 132 8.21 3.52 3.09
N ILE A 133 8.18 3.54 1.77
CA ILE A 133 9.11 2.74 0.95
C ILE A 133 10.56 3.09 1.27
N LYS A 134 10.90 4.40 1.39
CA LYS A 134 12.25 4.83 1.74
C LYS A 134 12.71 4.30 3.10
N VAL A 135 11.82 4.29 4.10
CA VAL A 135 12.11 3.76 5.44
C VAL A 135 12.37 2.26 5.38
N MET A 136 11.55 1.54 4.64
CA MET A 136 11.75 0.10 4.42
C MET A 136 13.12 -0.21 3.79
N PHE A 137 13.62 0.63 2.88
CA PHE A 137 14.97 0.48 2.31
C PHE A 137 16.11 0.80 3.29
N SER A 138 15.95 1.79 4.19
CA SER A 138 17.03 2.23 5.08
C SER A 138 17.44 1.16 6.07
N ASP A 139 16.52 0.34 6.54
CA ASP A 139 16.76 -0.69 7.55
C ASP A 139 17.33 -1.99 6.95
N PHE A 140 17.12 -2.26 5.65
CA PHE A 140 17.74 -3.41 4.99
C PHE A 140 19.27 -3.38 4.94
N LYS A 141 19.87 -2.21 4.98
CA LYS A 141 21.34 -2.09 5.06
C LYS A 141 21.91 -2.65 6.36
N LYS A 142 21.09 -2.87 7.38
CA LYS A 142 21.53 -3.42 8.69
C LYS A 142 21.35 -4.94 8.82
N ASP A 143 20.44 -5.56 8.05
CA ASP A 143 20.08 -6.98 8.19
C ASP A 143 20.52 -7.85 7.00
N ALA A 144 21.72 -7.67 6.48
CA ALA A 144 22.28 -8.39 5.32
C ALA A 144 22.50 -9.93 5.55
N SER A 145 21.66 -10.60 6.35
CA SER A 145 21.79 -12.02 6.70
C SER A 145 20.57 -12.90 6.37
N ILE A 146 19.75 -12.53 5.37
CA ILE A 146 18.58 -13.35 4.99
C ILE A 146 18.76 -14.00 3.62
N LYS A 147 18.84 -15.30 3.68
CA LYS A 147 18.65 -16.42 2.74
C LYS A 147 18.84 -16.23 1.23
N ASN A 148 19.69 -17.10 0.68
CA ASN A 148 20.10 -17.23 -0.73
C ASN A 148 19.00 -17.63 -1.73
N ASP A 149 17.84 -18.15 -1.31
CA ASP A 149 16.86 -18.77 -2.20
C ASP A 149 16.03 -17.76 -3.02
N GLU A 150 15.83 -16.53 -2.51
CA GLU A 150 15.06 -15.50 -3.22
C GLU A 150 15.88 -14.71 -4.26
N LYS A 151 17.22 -14.69 -4.15
CA LYS A 151 18.09 -14.03 -5.13
C LYS A 151 18.08 -14.70 -6.50
N ASP A 152 17.75 -15.99 -6.56
CA ASP A 152 17.68 -16.71 -7.82
C ASP A 152 16.57 -16.19 -8.73
N ASN A 153 15.46 -15.68 -8.18
CA ASN A 153 14.35 -15.13 -8.96
C ASN A 153 14.71 -13.82 -9.69
N LEU A 154 15.65 -13.01 -9.17
CA LEU A 154 16.16 -11.84 -9.87
C LEU A 154 16.93 -12.18 -11.15
N ASN A 155 17.57 -13.36 -11.20
CA ASN A 155 18.33 -13.83 -12.36
C ASN A 155 17.43 -14.12 -13.58
N PHE A 156 16.13 -14.41 -13.36
CA PHE A 156 15.17 -14.66 -14.45
C PHE A 156 14.62 -13.37 -15.08
N LEU A 157 14.90 -12.21 -14.49
CA LEU A 157 14.49 -10.93 -15.04
C LEU A 157 15.46 -10.47 -16.14
N THR A 158 14.93 -10.01 -17.24
CA THR A 158 15.71 -9.27 -18.22
C THR A 158 16.15 -7.92 -17.68
N ASN A 159 17.17 -7.29 -18.27
CA ASN A 159 17.63 -5.96 -17.84
C ASN A 159 16.49 -4.91 -17.87
N ARG A 160 15.55 -5.06 -18.80
CA ARG A 160 14.39 -4.16 -18.91
C ARG A 160 13.40 -4.38 -17.76
N GLU A 161 13.10 -5.64 -17.44
CA GLU A 161 12.23 -5.99 -16.31
C GLU A 161 12.86 -5.61 -14.97
N LEU A 162 14.17 -5.81 -14.82
CA LEU A 162 14.91 -5.40 -13.63
C LEU A 162 14.83 -3.88 -13.43
N ASN A 163 14.98 -3.09 -14.50
CA ASN A 163 14.86 -1.65 -14.45
C ASN A 163 13.44 -1.23 -14.02
N ILE A 164 12.41 -1.86 -14.56
CA ILE A 164 11.02 -1.58 -14.19
C ILE A 164 10.77 -1.96 -12.71
N LEU A 165 11.25 -3.11 -12.27
CA LEU A 165 11.13 -3.54 -10.86
C LEU A 165 11.86 -2.57 -9.92
N PHE A 166 13.03 -2.07 -10.31
CA PHE A 166 13.75 -1.04 -9.57
C PHE A 166 12.94 0.25 -9.45
N GLU A 167 12.28 0.72 -10.51
CA GLU A 167 11.44 1.91 -10.44
C GLU A 167 10.14 1.67 -9.64
N ILE A 168 9.58 0.45 -9.68
CA ILE A 168 8.47 0.04 -8.82
C ILE A 168 8.88 0.14 -7.35
N SER A 169 10.06 -0.36 -6.99
CA SER A 169 10.58 -0.30 -5.62
C SER A 169 10.77 1.12 -5.10
N ARG A 170 10.90 2.11 -5.99
CA ARG A 170 10.99 3.54 -5.67
C ARG A 170 9.61 4.22 -5.56
N GLY A 171 8.53 3.46 -5.74
CA GLY A 171 7.16 3.96 -5.63
C GLY A 171 6.65 4.75 -6.85
N LEU A 172 7.31 4.65 -8.03
CA LEU A 172 6.85 5.36 -9.22
C LEU A 172 5.57 4.70 -9.77
N LYS A 173 4.60 5.50 -10.18
CA LYS A 173 3.38 5.03 -10.87
C LYS A 173 3.71 4.56 -12.30
N ASN A 174 2.84 3.74 -12.90
CA ASN A 174 3.07 3.20 -14.26
C ASN A 174 3.31 4.30 -15.29
N LYS A 175 2.59 5.43 -15.19
CA LYS A 175 2.78 6.59 -16.05
C LYS A 175 4.16 7.21 -15.88
N GLU A 176 4.64 7.38 -14.65
CA GLU A 176 5.98 7.93 -14.36
C GLU A 176 7.09 7.01 -14.90
N ILE A 177 6.90 5.68 -14.75
CA ILE A 177 7.83 4.68 -15.29
C ILE A 177 7.82 4.71 -16.83
N ALA A 178 6.65 4.83 -17.44
CA ALA A 178 6.49 4.92 -18.90
C ALA A 178 7.21 6.14 -19.46
N GLU A 179 7.01 7.30 -18.87
CA GLU A 179 7.69 8.54 -19.25
C GLU A 179 9.22 8.41 -19.10
N LYS A 180 9.69 7.89 -17.98
CA LYS A 180 11.12 7.72 -17.68
C LYS A 180 11.82 6.74 -18.63
N LEU A 181 11.13 5.68 -19.05
CA LEU A 181 11.68 4.63 -19.89
C LEU A 181 11.34 4.78 -21.38
N PHE A 182 10.67 5.88 -21.76
CA PHE A 182 10.21 6.16 -23.11
C PHE A 182 9.34 5.03 -23.69
N LEU A 183 8.37 4.55 -22.90
CA LEU A 183 7.41 3.51 -23.27
C LEU A 183 5.97 3.99 -23.10
N SER A 184 5.01 3.23 -23.65
CA SER A 184 3.60 3.44 -23.34
C SER A 184 3.25 2.85 -21.96
N GLU A 185 2.27 3.43 -21.28
CA GLU A 185 1.77 2.90 -20.01
C GLU A 185 1.24 1.46 -20.16
N LYS A 186 0.59 1.16 -21.30
CA LYS A 186 0.15 -0.21 -21.65
C LYS A 186 1.33 -1.19 -21.71
N THR A 187 2.45 -0.75 -22.28
CA THR A 187 3.67 -1.55 -22.33
C THR A 187 4.22 -1.82 -20.93
N ILE A 188 4.23 -0.82 -20.06
CA ILE A 188 4.64 -0.98 -18.66
C ILE A 188 3.73 -1.97 -17.92
N LYS A 189 2.39 -1.88 -18.08
CA LYS A 189 1.45 -2.84 -17.48
C LYS A 189 1.76 -4.29 -17.91
N ASN A 190 2.08 -4.51 -19.17
CA ASN A 190 2.47 -5.84 -19.66
C ASN A 190 3.77 -6.35 -19.03
N TYR A 191 4.79 -5.49 -18.91
CA TYR A 191 6.03 -5.85 -18.22
C TYR A 191 5.79 -6.18 -16.75
N ILE A 192 4.99 -5.39 -16.05
CA ILE A 192 4.64 -5.61 -14.64
C ILE A 192 3.99 -6.99 -14.45
N THR A 193 3.03 -7.35 -15.31
CA THR A 193 2.40 -8.69 -15.27
C THR A 193 3.44 -9.81 -15.48
N SER A 194 4.39 -9.62 -16.40
CA SER A 194 5.47 -10.59 -16.62
C SER A 194 6.42 -10.69 -15.42
N ILE A 195 6.80 -9.53 -14.85
CA ILE A 195 7.67 -9.46 -13.66
C ILE A 195 7.03 -10.21 -12.48
N PHE A 196 5.76 -9.89 -12.17
CA PHE A 196 5.05 -10.52 -11.04
C PHE A 196 5.02 -12.04 -11.14
N LYS A 197 4.77 -12.57 -12.34
CA LYS A 197 4.83 -14.02 -12.59
C LYS A 197 6.22 -14.63 -12.35
N LYS A 198 7.29 -13.91 -12.76
CA LYS A 198 8.67 -14.39 -12.64
C LYS A 198 9.19 -14.38 -11.22
N ILE A 199 8.77 -13.40 -10.41
CA ILE A 199 9.18 -13.29 -9.01
C ILE A 199 8.14 -13.87 -8.04
N GLU A 200 7.08 -14.50 -8.58
CA GLU A 200 6.05 -15.20 -7.83
C GLU A 200 5.31 -14.32 -6.81
N VAL A 201 4.92 -13.12 -7.23
CA VAL A 201 4.14 -12.18 -6.41
C VAL A 201 2.80 -11.84 -7.07
N GLU A 202 1.81 -11.50 -6.27
CA GLU A 202 0.45 -11.26 -6.75
C GLU A 202 0.17 -9.79 -7.03
N ASP A 203 0.86 -8.88 -6.33
CA ASP A 203 0.59 -7.46 -6.40
C ASP A 203 1.85 -6.58 -6.31
N ARG A 204 1.65 -5.26 -6.55
CA ARG A 204 2.70 -4.27 -6.55
C ARG A 204 3.38 -4.08 -5.20
N VAL A 205 2.64 -4.24 -4.10
CA VAL A 205 3.19 -4.11 -2.75
C VAL A 205 4.13 -5.28 -2.46
N GLN A 206 3.71 -6.50 -2.81
CA GLN A 206 4.56 -7.69 -2.70
C GLN A 206 5.81 -7.57 -3.59
N ALA A 207 5.68 -7.05 -4.82
CA ALA A 207 6.82 -6.81 -5.70
C ALA A 207 7.78 -5.76 -5.12
N THR A 208 7.28 -4.71 -4.47
CA THR A 208 8.09 -3.72 -3.78
C THR A 208 8.85 -4.36 -2.61
N ILE A 209 8.17 -5.15 -1.79
CA ILE A 209 8.77 -5.87 -0.67
C ILE A 209 9.84 -6.86 -1.16
N PHE A 210 9.52 -7.64 -2.20
CA PHE A 210 10.48 -8.56 -2.82
C PHE A 210 11.74 -7.81 -3.29
N ALA A 211 11.58 -6.70 -4.00
CA ALA A 211 12.68 -5.89 -4.48
C ALA A 211 13.54 -5.33 -3.32
N ILE A 212 12.89 -4.90 -2.23
CA ILE A 212 13.55 -4.42 -1.03
C ILE A 212 14.32 -5.55 -0.33
N ARG A 213 13.70 -6.70 -0.10
CA ARG A 213 14.31 -7.87 0.54
C ARG A 213 15.55 -8.35 -0.20
N ASN A 214 15.53 -8.27 -1.52
CA ASN A 214 16.62 -8.72 -2.40
C ASN A 214 17.63 -7.63 -2.74
N ASN A 215 17.61 -6.49 -2.04
CA ASN A 215 18.51 -5.36 -2.25
C ASN A 215 18.63 -4.95 -3.73
N ILE A 216 17.47 -4.77 -4.39
CA ILE A 216 17.37 -4.51 -5.84
C ILE A 216 18.26 -3.36 -6.30
N GLU A 217 18.49 -2.33 -5.46
CA GLU A 217 19.30 -1.18 -5.81
C GLU A 217 20.77 -1.56 -6.04
N GLU A 218 21.32 -2.40 -5.20
CA GLU A 218 22.70 -2.89 -5.32
C GLU A 218 22.83 -3.85 -6.49
N TYR A 219 21.91 -4.81 -6.59
CA TYR A 219 21.86 -5.76 -7.69
C TYR A 219 21.72 -5.07 -9.06
N TYR A 220 20.89 -4.02 -9.14
CA TYR A 220 20.71 -3.22 -10.35
C TYR A 220 22.00 -2.49 -10.74
N LYS A 221 22.72 -1.90 -9.77
CA LYS A 221 23.99 -1.21 -10.00
C LYS A 221 25.10 -2.15 -10.45
N GLU A 222 25.13 -3.38 -9.94
CA GLU A 222 26.14 -4.39 -10.30
C GLU A 222 25.92 -4.96 -11.70
N ARG A 223 24.67 -5.21 -12.07
CA ARG A 223 24.32 -5.88 -13.36
C ARG A 223 24.38 -4.94 -14.56
N LEU A 224 24.30 -3.64 -14.37
CA LEU A 224 24.31 -2.63 -15.46
C LEU A 224 25.64 -1.88 -15.56
N LYS A 225 26.66 -2.25 -14.75
CA LYS A 225 28.06 -1.89 -14.99
C LYS A 225 28.66 -2.78 -16.05
#